data_fce9771d9b9bc135d0f381b4b032893e
#
_entry.id   fce9771d9b9bc135d0f381b4b032893e
#
_cell.length_a   1.000
_cell.length_b   1.000
_cell.length_c   1.000
_cell.angle_alpha   90.00
_cell.angle_beta   90.00
_cell.angle_gamma   90.00
#
_symmetry.space_group_name_H-M   'P 1'
#
loop_
_entity.id
_entity.type
_entity.pdbx_description
1 polymer ?
#
loop_
_entity_poly.entity_id
_entity_poly.type
_entity_poly.pdbx_seq_one_letter_code
_entity_poly.pdbx_strand_id
1 'polypeptide(L)'
;MSIKKKIQQSMTVILTVTLVLAYVILSVILYNRNMNLLQTEVKQEAAYIREAINLSDSDYMKQMDNVVESTRVTQIKADGTVLYDSRRDADILKNHGNRKEVREALSKGEGADVRKSETVGKDMYYYALLLNDG
;
A
#
# COMPACT_ATOMS: atom_id res chain seq x y z
N MET A 1 31.88 -37.53 26.93
CA MET A 1 32.01 -36.10 26.60
C MET A 1 32.29 -35.34 27.90
N SER A 2 33.36 -34.52 27.96
CA SER A 2 33.71 -33.76 29.16
C SER A 2 32.58 -32.81 29.57
N ILE A 3 32.34 -32.66 30.89
CA ILE A 3 31.34 -31.73 31.45
C ILE A 3 31.51 -30.32 30.88
N LYS A 4 32.77 -29.86 30.69
CA LYS A 4 33.08 -28.58 30.07
C LYS A 4 32.49 -28.45 28.66
N LYS A 5 32.57 -29.49 27.81
CA LYS A 5 32.00 -29.48 26.45
C LYS A 5 30.48 -29.42 26.47
N LYS A 6 29.83 -30.13 27.40
CA LYS A 6 28.35 -30.07 27.54
C LYS A 6 27.88 -28.67 27.93
N ILE A 7 28.56 -28.05 28.91
CA ILE A 7 28.24 -26.67 29.33
C ILE A 7 28.44 -25.68 28.19
N GLN A 8 29.54 -25.76 27.47
CA GLN A 8 29.85 -24.88 26.35
C GLN A 8 28.81 -25.03 25.22
N GLN A 9 28.45 -26.27 24.87
CA GLN A 9 27.39 -26.52 23.86
C GLN A 9 26.05 -25.97 24.30
N SER A 10 25.64 -26.16 25.55
CA SER A 10 24.40 -25.64 26.08
C SER A 10 24.37 -24.10 26.03
N MET A 11 25.44 -23.43 26.43
CA MET A 11 25.55 -21.97 26.36
C MET A 11 25.48 -21.46 24.90
N THR A 12 26.17 -22.14 23.99
CA THR A 12 26.12 -21.77 22.56
C THR A 12 24.71 -21.92 21.99
N VAL A 13 24.02 -23.00 22.31
CA VAL A 13 22.62 -23.21 21.85
C VAL A 13 21.71 -22.14 22.42
N ILE A 14 21.77 -21.84 23.71
CA ILE A 14 20.98 -20.80 24.34
C ILE A 14 21.23 -19.45 23.66
N LEU A 15 22.49 -19.08 23.47
CA LEU A 15 22.88 -17.83 22.83
C LEU A 15 22.32 -17.75 21.39
N THR A 16 22.46 -18.82 20.62
CA THR A 16 21.95 -18.87 19.23
C THR A 16 20.45 -18.73 19.20
N VAL A 17 19.71 -19.44 20.05
CA VAL A 17 18.26 -19.36 20.13
C VAL A 17 17.81 -17.95 20.51
N THR A 18 18.44 -17.32 21.49
CA THR A 18 18.09 -15.95 21.90
C THR A 18 18.34 -14.93 20.79
N LEU A 19 19.45 -15.06 20.05
CA LEU A 19 19.73 -14.18 18.91
C LEU A 19 18.71 -14.36 17.78
N VAL A 20 18.32 -15.59 17.45
CA VAL A 20 17.30 -15.87 16.44
C VAL A 20 15.95 -15.28 16.84
N LEU A 21 15.54 -15.46 18.10
CA LEU A 21 14.30 -14.90 18.61
C LEU A 21 14.31 -13.36 18.56
N ALA A 22 15.42 -12.75 18.99
CA ALA A 22 15.55 -11.28 18.93
C ALA A 22 15.47 -10.76 17.49
N TYR A 23 16.11 -11.45 16.54
CA TYR A 23 16.05 -11.11 15.13
C TYR A 23 14.62 -11.19 14.56
N VAL A 24 13.88 -12.27 14.88
CA VAL A 24 12.50 -12.44 14.42
C VAL A 24 11.59 -11.33 14.99
N ILE A 25 11.71 -11.05 16.30
CA ILE A 25 10.91 -9.99 16.94
C ILE A 25 11.21 -8.63 16.30
N LEU A 26 12.48 -8.30 16.12
CA LEU A 26 12.89 -7.03 15.49
C LEU A 26 12.37 -6.93 14.05
N SER A 27 12.46 -8.01 13.28
CA SER A 27 11.97 -8.06 11.89
C SER A 27 10.46 -7.79 11.81
N VAL A 28 9.69 -8.39 12.72
CA VAL A 28 8.23 -8.15 12.78
C VAL A 28 7.91 -6.71 13.15
N ILE A 29 8.61 -6.15 14.14
CA ILE A 29 8.42 -4.75 14.56
C ILE A 29 8.73 -3.80 13.41
N LEU A 30 9.86 -3.98 12.72
CA LEU A 30 10.26 -3.14 11.59
C LEU A 30 9.27 -3.26 10.41
N TYR A 31 8.82 -4.48 10.11
CA TYR A 31 7.83 -4.71 9.07
C TYR A 31 6.52 -3.96 9.35
N ASN A 32 5.99 -4.11 10.57
CA ASN A 32 4.75 -3.44 10.96
C ASN A 32 4.89 -1.91 10.95
N ARG A 33 6.03 -1.39 11.41
CA ARG A 33 6.31 0.05 11.38
C ARG A 33 6.37 0.60 9.96
N ASN A 34 7.08 -0.08 9.08
CA ASN A 34 7.21 0.34 7.68
C ASN A 34 5.84 0.28 6.96
N MET A 35 5.03 -0.74 7.22
CA MET A 35 3.69 -0.85 6.65
C MET A 35 2.79 0.30 7.12
N ASN A 36 2.80 0.62 8.42
CA ASN A 36 1.99 1.73 8.96
C ASN A 36 2.42 3.08 8.38
N LEU A 37 3.72 3.33 8.21
CA LEU A 37 4.22 4.55 7.58
C LEU A 37 3.73 4.65 6.13
N LEU A 38 3.90 3.60 5.33
CA LEU A 38 3.46 3.54 3.94
C LEU A 38 1.95 3.79 3.81
N GLN A 39 1.14 3.19 4.67
CA GLN A 39 -0.31 3.42 4.67
C GLN A 39 -0.66 4.87 5.00
N THR A 40 0.05 5.49 5.93
CA THR A 40 -0.15 6.90 6.29
C THR A 40 0.24 7.82 5.14
N GLU A 41 1.37 7.58 4.51
CA GLU A 41 1.84 8.35 3.35
C GLU A 41 0.84 8.29 2.19
N VAL A 42 0.38 7.09 1.81
CA VAL A 42 -0.60 6.92 0.73
C VAL A 42 -1.93 7.62 1.05
N LYS A 43 -2.40 7.55 2.29
CA LYS A 43 -3.62 8.27 2.72
C LYS A 43 -3.47 9.78 2.64
N GLN A 44 -2.35 10.32 3.08
CA GLN A 44 -2.07 11.76 3.00
C GLN A 44 -1.96 12.21 1.55
N GLU A 45 -1.26 11.47 0.71
CA GLU A 45 -1.15 11.76 -0.71
C GLU A 45 -2.52 11.77 -1.40
N ALA A 46 -3.36 10.76 -1.14
CA ALA A 46 -4.72 10.72 -1.67
C ALA A 46 -5.58 11.92 -1.21
N ALA A 47 -5.43 12.34 0.05
CA ALA A 47 -6.13 13.53 0.57
C ALA A 47 -5.66 14.81 -0.14
N TYR A 48 -4.36 14.99 -0.36
CA TYR A 48 -3.84 16.14 -1.11
C TYR A 48 -4.32 16.15 -2.56
N ILE A 49 -4.32 15.00 -3.22
CA ILE A 49 -4.82 14.87 -4.59
C ILE A 49 -6.31 15.23 -4.65
N ARG A 50 -7.13 14.74 -3.72
CA ARG A 50 -8.55 15.09 -3.64
C ARG A 50 -8.77 16.59 -3.51
N GLU A 51 -8.07 17.26 -2.59
CA GLU A 51 -8.19 18.71 -2.42
C GLU A 51 -7.73 19.47 -3.67
N ALA A 52 -6.68 18.99 -4.31
CA ALA A 52 -6.20 19.62 -5.54
C ALA A 52 -7.20 19.46 -6.71
N ILE A 53 -7.88 18.33 -6.83
CA ILE A 53 -8.94 18.11 -7.81
C ILE A 53 -10.14 19.04 -7.52
N ASN A 54 -10.52 19.17 -6.25
CA ASN A 54 -11.62 20.06 -5.83
C ASN A 54 -11.34 21.55 -6.11
N LEU A 55 -10.07 21.96 -6.11
CA LEU A 55 -9.64 23.34 -6.32
C LEU A 55 -9.31 23.66 -7.78
N SER A 56 -9.06 22.67 -8.60
CA SER A 56 -8.60 22.80 -9.98
C SER A 56 -9.61 22.25 -10.97
N ASP A 57 -9.67 22.86 -12.14
CA ASP A 57 -10.43 22.33 -13.26
C ASP A 57 -9.84 20.98 -13.76
N SER A 58 -10.59 20.21 -14.53
CA SER A 58 -10.38 18.81 -14.94
C SER A 58 -8.98 18.41 -15.49
N ASP A 59 -8.09 19.35 -15.72
CA ASP A 59 -6.76 19.12 -16.32
C ASP A 59 -5.64 18.80 -15.30
N TYR A 60 -5.95 18.90 -13.99
CA TYR A 60 -4.96 18.68 -12.94
C TYR A 60 -4.36 17.26 -12.96
N MET A 61 -5.19 16.26 -13.20
CA MET A 61 -4.77 14.85 -13.23
C MET A 61 -3.73 14.57 -14.32
N LYS A 62 -3.86 15.20 -15.50
CA LYS A 62 -2.88 15.05 -16.60
C LYS A 62 -1.53 15.72 -16.31
N GLN A 63 -1.52 16.75 -15.48
CA GLN A 63 -0.30 17.43 -15.07
C GLN A 63 0.46 16.65 -14.00
N MET A 64 -0.20 15.74 -13.28
CA MET A 64 0.41 14.90 -12.26
C MET A 64 1.26 13.75 -12.80
N ASP A 65 1.18 13.41 -14.07
CA ASP A 65 1.94 12.31 -14.69
C ASP A 65 3.47 12.38 -14.44
N ASN A 66 3.97 13.59 -14.20
CA ASN A 66 5.40 13.82 -13.99
C ASN A 66 5.80 14.03 -12.52
N VAL A 67 4.85 14.02 -11.59
CA VAL A 67 5.11 14.40 -10.19
C VAL A 67 5.12 13.21 -9.24
N VAL A 68 4.40 12.14 -9.56
CA VAL A 68 4.22 10.99 -8.66
C VAL A 68 4.91 9.74 -9.22
N GLU A 69 6.23 9.64 -9.02
CA GLU A 69 7.00 8.48 -9.50
C GLU A 69 6.72 7.18 -8.69
N SER A 70 6.44 7.29 -7.40
CA SER A 70 6.33 6.14 -6.50
C SER A 70 4.92 5.55 -6.40
N THR A 71 3.89 6.37 -6.56
CA THR A 71 2.49 5.98 -6.38
C THR A 71 1.74 5.96 -7.71
N ARG A 72 0.92 4.94 -7.94
CA ARG A 72 0.02 4.90 -9.08
C ARG A 72 -1.32 5.51 -8.68
N VAL A 73 -1.76 6.52 -9.41
CA VAL A 73 -3.03 7.21 -9.20
C VAL A 73 -4.02 6.82 -10.30
N THR A 74 -5.23 6.45 -9.91
CA THR A 74 -6.30 6.06 -10.84
C THR A 74 -7.59 6.79 -10.46
N GLN A 75 -8.19 7.52 -11.40
CA GLN A 75 -9.52 8.12 -11.22
C GLN A 75 -10.58 7.18 -11.79
N ILE A 76 -11.62 6.92 -10.99
CA ILE A 76 -12.64 5.92 -11.29
C ILE A 76 -14.02 6.55 -11.06
N LYS A 77 -14.94 6.37 -12.01
CA LYS A 77 -16.36 6.72 -11.83
C LYS A 77 -17.04 5.81 -10.83
N ALA A 78 -18.19 6.24 -10.32
CA ALA A 78 -19.02 5.44 -9.41
C ALA A 78 -19.47 4.09 -10.02
N ASP A 79 -19.59 4.01 -11.34
CA ASP A 79 -19.89 2.75 -12.06
C ASP A 79 -18.66 1.83 -12.25
N GLY A 80 -17.49 2.25 -11.77
CA GLY A 80 -16.23 1.51 -11.87
C GLY A 80 -15.42 1.76 -13.15
N THR A 81 -15.90 2.63 -14.05
CA THR A 81 -15.17 3.00 -15.26
C THR A 81 -13.94 3.82 -14.92
N VAL A 82 -12.79 3.45 -15.46
CA VAL A 82 -11.53 4.20 -15.27
C VAL A 82 -11.52 5.42 -16.18
N LEU A 83 -11.34 6.61 -15.60
CA LEU A 83 -11.25 7.88 -16.33
C LEU A 83 -9.80 8.27 -16.62
N TYR A 84 -8.91 7.98 -15.68
CA TYR A 84 -7.51 8.32 -15.74
C TYR A 84 -6.67 7.30 -14.95
N ASP A 85 -5.48 7.05 -15.43
CA ASP A 85 -4.47 6.24 -14.72
C ASP A 85 -3.06 6.77 -15.04
N SER A 86 -2.26 7.02 -14.01
CA SER A 86 -0.92 7.63 -14.16
C SER A 86 0.12 6.73 -14.82
N ARG A 87 -0.17 5.46 -15.05
CA ARG A 87 0.80 4.49 -15.61
C ARG A 87 0.31 3.72 -16.82
N ARG A 88 -0.99 3.79 -17.13
CA ARG A 88 -1.60 3.06 -18.25
C ARG A 88 -2.68 3.90 -18.91
N ASP A 89 -2.90 3.64 -20.18
CA ASP A 89 -4.04 4.20 -20.89
C ASP A 89 -5.33 3.71 -20.25
N ALA A 90 -6.22 4.65 -19.89
CA ALA A 90 -7.48 4.36 -19.23
C ALA A 90 -8.39 3.50 -20.12
N ASP A 91 -8.35 3.70 -21.43
CA ASP A 91 -9.20 3.01 -22.41
C ASP A 91 -8.97 1.50 -22.48
N ILE A 92 -7.77 1.04 -22.11
CA ILE A 92 -7.42 -0.40 -22.07
C ILE A 92 -7.68 -1.05 -20.73
N LEU A 93 -8.04 -0.27 -19.70
CA LEU A 93 -8.27 -0.80 -18.37
C LEU A 93 -9.68 -1.33 -18.21
N LYS A 94 -9.79 -2.51 -17.59
CA LYS A 94 -11.08 -3.09 -17.24
C LYS A 94 -11.78 -2.26 -16.15
N ASN A 95 -13.10 -2.42 -16.06
CA ASN A 95 -13.88 -1.83 -14.99
C ASN A 95 -13.36 -2.25 -13.59
N HIS A 96 -13.23 -1.29 -12.68
CA HIS A 96 -12.68 -1.46 -11.34
C HIS A 96 -13.73 -1.45 -10.22
N GLY A 97 -15.03 -1.37 -10.56
CA GLY A 97 -16.11 -1.30 -9.58
C GLY A 97 -16.21 -2.49 -8.61
N ASN A 98 -15.70 -3.66 -9.01
CA ASN A 98 -15.67 -4.85 -8.15
C ASN A 98 -14.51 -4.88 -7.14
N ARG A 99 -13.59 -3.93 -7.18
CA ARG A 99 -12.47 -3.87 -6.26
C ARG A 99 -12.95 -3.49 -4.87
N LYS A 100 -12.40 -4.16 -3.86
CA LYS A 100 -12.81 -3.98 -2.46
C LYS A 100 -12.67 -2.52 -2.01
N GLU A 101 -11.52 -1.92 -2.23
CA GLU A 101 -11.24 -0.53 -1.87
C GLU A 101 -12.20 0.45 -2.56
N VAL A 102 -12.58 0.20 -3.80
CA VAL A 102 -13.54 1.05 -4.54
C VAL A 102 -14.94 0.95 -3.96
N ARG A 103 -15.44 -0.26 -3.71
CA ARG A 103 -16.76 -0.47 -3.11
C ARG A 103 -16.85 0.12 -1.70
N GLU A 104 -15.79 -0.01 -0.91
CA GLU A 104 -15.75 0.58 0.42
C GLU A 104 -15.73 2.10 0.36
N ALA A 105 -14.97 2.70 -0.57
CA ALA A 105 -14.95 4.14 -0.76
C ALA A 105 -16.33 4.69 -1.16
N LEU A 106 -17.03 4.03 -2.08
CA LEU A 106 -18.39 4.41 -2.47
C LEU A 106 -19.40 4.33 -1.31
N SER A 107 -19.22 3.41 -0.37
CA SER A 107 -20.17 3.21 0.73
C SER A 107 -19.83 3.99 2.00
N LYS A 108 -18.55 4.27 2.25
CA LYS A 108 -18.05 4.82 3.52
C LYS A 108 -17.22 6.10 3.36
N GLY A 109 -16.94 6.51 2.10
CA GLY A 109 -16.08 7.63 1.77
C GLY A 109 -14.60 7.27 1.55
N GLU A 110 -14.13 6.18 2.14
CA GLU A 110 -12.79 5.64 1.94
C GLU A 110 -12.79 4.11 1.97
N GLY A 111 -11.80 3.50 1.33
CA GLY A 111 -11.61 2.05 1.34
C GLY A 111 -10.16 1.66 1.14
N ALA A 112 -9.77 0.47 1.63
CA ALA A 112 -8.42 -0.04 1.49
C ALA A 112 -8.39 -1.55 1.26
N ASP A 113 -7.35 -1.99 0.54
CA ASP A 113 -7.06 -3.40 0.32
C ASP A 113 -5.55 -3.66 0.21
N VAL A 114 -5.13 -4.86 0.61
CA VAL A 114 -3.77 -5.35 0.37
C VAL A 114 -3.88 -6.61 -0.45
N ARG A 115 -3.36 -6.59 -1.66
CA ARG A 115 -3.38 -7.75 -2.54
C ARG A 115 -2.14 -7.84 -3.41
N LYS A 116 -1.85 -9.05 -3.86
CA LYS A 116 -0.76 -9.30 -4.79
C LYS A 116 -1.07 -8.64 -6.14
N SER A 117 -0.17 -7.79 -6.60
CA SER A 117 -0.28 -7.18 -7.92
C SER A 117 -0.01 -8.25 -9.00
N GLU A 118 -0.94 -8.43 -9.93
CA GLU A 118 -0.76 -9.33 -11.07
C GLU A 118 0.41 -8.89 -11.97
N THR A 119 0.68 -7.59 -12.00
CA THR A 119 1.74 -7.01 -12.85
C THR A 119 3.12 -7.10 -12.22
N VAL A 120 3.22 -6.90 -10.89
CA VAL A 120 4.51 -6.78 -10.17
C VAL A 120 4.83 -8.03 -9.37
N GLY A 121 3.83 -8.88 -9.10
CA GLY A 121 3.99 -10.11 -8.31
C GLY A 121 4.27 -9.90 -6.82
N LYS A 122 4.17 -8.67 -6.32
CA LYS A 122 4.36 -8.28 -4.92
C LYS A 122 3.05 -7.82 -4.29
N ASP A 123 2.95 -7.92 -2.97
CA ASP A 123 1.84 -7.35 -2.24
C ASP A 123 1.89 -5.83 -2.32
N MET A 124 0.75 -5.24 -2.69
CA MET A 124 0.59 -3.80 -2.84
C MET A 124 -0.58 -3.32 -1.99
N TYR A 125 -0.41 -2.17 -1.38
CA TYR A 125 -1.46 -1.46 -0.67
C TYR A 125 -2.24 -0.59 -1.65
N TYR A 126 -3.56 -0.75 -1.65
CA TYR A 126 -4.50 0.05 -2.43
C TYR A 126 -5.37 0.85 -1.47
N TYR A 127 -5.54 2.12 -1.78
CA TYR A 127 -6.39 3.01 -1.03
C TYR A 127 -7.26 3.81 -1.99
N ALA A 128 -8.54 3.86 -1.73
CA ALA A 128 -9.50 4.64 -2.49
C ALA A 128 -10.15 5.69 -1.61
N LEU A 129 -10.33 6.88 -2.14
CA LEU A 129 -10.96 8.02 -1.48
C LEU A 129 -12.05 8.58 -2.38
N LEU A 130 -13.26 8.73 -1.83
CA LEU A 130 -14.39 9.32 -2.56
C LEU A 130 -14.15 10.81 -2.79
N LEU A 131 -14.34 11.27 -4.02
CA LEU A 131 -14.37 12.69 -4.37
C LEU A 131 -15.70 13.32 -3.98
N ASN A 132 -15.70 14.64 -3.71
CA ASN A 132 -16.90 15.34 -3.21
C ASN A 132 -18.01 15.48 -4.26
N ASP A 133 -17.69 15.31 -5.53
CA ASP A 133 -18.63 15.49 -6.64
C ASP A 133 -19.30 14.19 -7.14
N GLY A 134 -19.15 13.10 -6.43
CA GLY A 134 -19.89 11.84 -6.63
C GLY A 134 -19.48 11.05 -7.86
#